data_c5453a99ffd2c1ca5b9c97abb3591df4
#
_entry.id   c5453a99ffd2c1ca5b9c97abb3591df4
#
_cell.length_a   1.000
_cell.length_b   1.000
_cell.length_c   1.000
_cell.angle_alpha   90.00
_cell.angle_beta   90.00
_cell.angle_gamma   90.00
#
_symmetry.space_group_name_H-M   'P 1'
#
loop_
_entity.id
_entity.type
_entity.pdbx_description
1 polymer ?
#
loop_
_entity_poly.entity_id
_entity_poly.type
_entity_poly.pdbx_seq_one_letter_code
_entity_poly.pdbx_strand_id
1 'polypeptide(L)'
;LFILTDDQGPWAMGCAGTPELQTPNLDRLAASGARFENFFCASPVCSPARASILTGQIPSQHGVQDFLEKGNSDQLPRDGRSVQFMKGASSYVQVMAANGYECGLSGKWHLGDSAAPQLGFDFWNVHGAGGGDYNDAPMFTDGSLYYPDGYVTDVITDHAIGFLEDQSASDQPFSLNVHYTAPHSPWEEGQHP
;
A
#
# COMPACT_ATOMS: atom_id res chain seq x y z
N LEU A 1 2.58 5.52 11.60
CA LEU A 1 2.92 4.47 10.66
C LEU A 1 1.71 3.52 10.51
N PHE A 2 1.27 3.28 9.29
CA PHE A 2 0.23 2.33 8.92
C PHE A 2 0.82 1.28 7.96
N ILE A 3 0.72 -0.01 8.31
CA ILE A 3 1.22 -1.11 7.49
C ILE A 3 0.03 -1.94 7.03
N LEU A 4 -0.05 -2.20 5.73
CA LEU A 4 -1.10 -2.97 5.10
C LEU A 4 -0.49 -4.11 4.26
N THR A 5 -0.89 -5.33 4.53
CA THR A 5 -0.60 -6.50 3.70
C THR A 5 -1.75 -6.75 2.72
N ASP A 6 -1.50 -7.51 1.66
CA ASP A 6 -2.52 -7.85 0.65
C ASP A 6 -2.82 -9.36 0.67
N ASP A 7 -4.09 -9.70 0.78
CA ASP A 7 -4.59 -11.08 0.84
C ASP A 7 -4.08 -11.91 2.05
N GLN A 8 -3.58 -11.27 3.10
CA GLN A 8 -3.19 -11.98 4.31
C GLN A 8 -4.43 -12.42 5.11
N GLY A 9 -4.61 -13.72 5.27
CA GLY A 9 -5.70 -14.26 6.08
C GLY A 9 -5.53 -13.92 7.57
N PRO A 10 -6.63 -13.73 8.33
CA PRO A 10 -6.56 -13.35 9.75
C PRO A 10 -5.85 -14.38 10.64
N TRP A 11 -5.74 -15.62 10.17
CA TRP A 11 -4.99 -16.71 10.82
C TRP A 11 -3.50 -16.73 10.47
N ALA A 12 -3.05 -15.96 9.50
CA ALA A 12 -1.71 -16.05 8.91
C ALA A 12 -0.63 -15.34 9.75
N MET A 13 -0.63 -15.60 11.05
CA MET A 13 0.38 -15.15 12.02
C MET A 13 0.48 -16.16 13.17
N GLY A 14 1.65 -16.26 13.81
CA GLY A 14 1.85 -17.11 15.00
C GLY A 14 0.88 -16.76 16.13
N CYS A 15 0.74 -15.48 16.47
CA CYS A 15 -0.18 -14.99 17.52
C CYS A 15 -1.67 -15.15 17.16
N ALA A 16 -2.00 -15.48 15.91
CA ALA A 16 -3.37 -15.69 15.45
C ALA A 16 -3.80 -17.18 15.46
N GLY A 17 -2.97 -18.07 16.00
CA GLY A 17 -3.29 -19.48 16.18
C GLY A 17 -2.65 -20.42 15.16
N THR A 18 -1.72 -19.94 14.32
CA THR A 18 -0.95 -20.75 13.37
C THR A 18 0.54 -20.74 13.76
N PRO A 19 0.92 -21.56 14.77
CA PRO A 19 2.29 -21.54 15.32
C PRO A 19 3.38 -21.99 14.34
N GLU A 20 3.00 -22.61 13.23
CA GLU A 20 3.91 -23.00 12.15
C GLU A 20 4.42 -21.78 11.40
N LEU A 21 3.69 -20.67 11.41
CA LEU A 21 4.11 -19.42 10.82
C LEU A 21 5.03 -18.65 11.78
N GLN A 22 6.23 -18.40 11.33
CA GLN A 22 7.23 -17.67 12.11
C GLN A 22 7.09 -16.16 11.86
N THR A 23 6.26 -15.50 12.67
CA THR A 23 6.02 -14.05 12.61
C THR A 23 6.44 -13.32 13.88
N PRO A 24 7.71 -13.46 14.34
CA PRO A 24 8.12 -13.04 15.68
C PRO A 24 7.96 -11.53 15.92
N ASN A 25 8.09 -10.71 14.90
CA ASN A 25 7.95 -9.27 15.02
C ASN A 25 6.49 -8.84 15.13
N LEU A 26 5.59 -9.46 14.34
CA LEU A 26 4.15 -9.24 14.46
C LEU A 26 3.60 -9.78 15.77
N ASP A 27 4.08 -10.94 16.21
CA ASP A 27 3.70 -11.54 17.49
C ASP A 27 4.12 -10.66 18.68
N ARG A 28 5.31 -10.06 18.63
CA ARG A 28 5.78 -9.09 19.63
C ARG A 28 4.95 -7.81 19.60
N LEU A 29 4.60 -7.31 18.43
CA LEU A 29 3.72 -6.14 18.29
C LEU A 29 2.33 -6.43 18.90
N ALA A 30 1.76 -7.58 18.58
CA ALA A 30 0.47 -8.01 19.15
C ALA A 30 0.52 -8.15 20.67
N ALA A 31 1.64 -8.67 21.22
CA ALA A 31 1.82 -8.82 22.66
C ALA A 31 1.99 -7.48 23.40
N SER A 32 2.49 -6.44 22.72
CA SER A 32 2.72 -5.12 23.31
C SER A 32 1.61 -4.10 23.01
N GLY A 33 0.65 -4.47 22.18
CA GLY A 33 -0.42 -3.60 21.73
C GLY A 33 -1.81 -4.21 21.89
N ALA A 34 -2.74 -3.80 21.04
CA ALA A 34 -4.09 -4.34 20.95
C ALA A 34 -4.28 -5.09 19.63
N ARG A 35 -4.74 -6.33 19.70
CA ARG A 35 -5.15 -7.12 18.54
C ARG A 35 -6.67 -7.12 18.43
N PHE A 36 -7.17 -6.65 17.27
CA PHE A 36 -8.60 -6.63 16.98
C PHE A 36 -9.00 -7.92 16.26
N GLU A 37 -9.73 -8.80 16.93
CA GLU A 37 -10.14 -10.08 16.35
C GLU A 37 -11.33 -9.96 15.38
N ASN A 38 -12.12 -8.90 15.53
CA ASN A 38 -13.30 -8.63 14.72
C ASN A 38 -13.15 -7.27 13.99
N PHE A 39 -12.16 -7.18 13.12
CA PHE A 39 -11.93 -6.02 12.27
C PHE A 39 -12.15 -6.41 10.82
N PHE A 40 -13.19 -5.83 10.19
CA PHE A 40 -13.65 -6.27 8.88
C PHE A 40 -13.39 -5.21 7.82
N CYS A 41 -12.99 -5.68 6.65
CA CYS A 41 -12.90 -4.88 5.45
C CYS A 41 -14.30 -4.56 4.90
N ALA A 42 -14.54 -3.34 4.44
CA ALA A 42 -15.82 -2.95 3.85
C ALA A 42 -16.11 -3.69 2.53
N SER A 43 -15.04 -4.09 1.83
CA SER A 43 -15.09 -4.97 0.66
C SER A 43 -13.77 -5.75 0.60
N PRO A 44 -13.79 -7.09 0.50
CA PRO A 44 -12.57 -7.91 0.51
C PRO A 44 -11.93 -7.99 -0.90
N VAL A 45 -11.76 -6.84 -1.54
CA VAL A 45 -11.11 -6.69 -2.86
C VAL A 45 -10.14 -5.51 -2.78
N CYS A 46 -8.96 -5.62 -3.40
CA CYS A 46 -7.86 -4.67 -3.27
C CYS A 46 -8.26 -3.20 -3.42
N SER A 47 -8.79 -2.82 -4.58
CA SER A 47 -9.09 -1.40 -4.89
C SER A 47 -10.21 -0.83 -4.02
N PRO A 48 -11.37 -1.49 -3.85
CA PRO A 48 -12.42 -1.00 -2.95
C PRO A 48 -11.97 -0.88 -1.49
N ALA A 49 -11.20 -1.86 -0.99
CA ALA A 49 -10.67 -1.82 0.38
C ALA A 49 -9.75 -0.61 0.60
N ARG A 50 -8.83 -0.36 -0.34
CA ARG A 50 -7.88 0.77 -0.28
C ARG A 50 -8.62 2.11 -0.35
N ALA A 51 -9.60 2.24 -1.24
CA ALA A 51 -10.45 3.42 -1.31
C ALA A 51 -11.23 3.65 0.00
N SER A 52 -11.77 2.59 0.59
CA SER A 52 -12.47 2.67 1.88
C SER A 52 -11.55 3.08 3.02
N ILE A 53 -10.32 2.54 3.09
CA ILE A 53 -9.31 2.91 4.10
C ILE A 53 -8.98 4.40 3.99
N LEU A 54 -8.74 4.89 2.79
CA LEU A 54 -8.32 6.28 2.56
C LEU A 54 -9.44 7.29 2.83
N THR A 55 -10.69 6.94 2.50
CA THR A 55 -11.82 7.89 2.54
C THR A 55 -12.72 7.73 3.77
N GLY A 56 -12.66 6.60 4.47
CA GLY A 56 -13.63 6.24 5.52
C GLY A 56 -15.04 5.94 4.98
N GLN A 57 -15.18 5.75 3.67
CA GLN A 57 -16.46 5.51 2.99
C GLN A 57 -16.58 4.06 2.53
N ILE A 58 -17.80 3.58 2.35
CA ILE A 58 -18.07 2.28 1.74
C ILE A 58 -18.05 2.38 0.20
N PRO A 59 -17.87 1.26 -0.55
CA PRO A 59 -17.75 1.27 -2.01
C PRO A 59 -18.85 2.02 -2.76
N SER A 60 -20.09 1.95 -2.30
CA SER A 60 -21.22 2.68 -2.90
C SER A 60 -21.14 4.21 -2.75
N GLN A 61 -20.32 4.71 -1.82
CA GLN A 61 -20.13 6.15 -1.59
C GLN A 61 -18.89 6.69 -2.34
N HIS A 62 -17.75 5.98 -2.27
CA HIS A 62 -16.54 6.43 -2.97
C HIS A 62 -16.47 5.99 -4.45
N GLY A 63 -17.38 5.12 -4.91
CA GLY A 63 -17.55 4.75 -6.31
C GLY A 63 -16.61 3.64 -6.83
N VAL A 64 -15.58 3.24 -6.10
CA VAL A 64 -14.71 2.10 -6.46
C VAL A 64 -15.36 0.84 -5.91
N GLN A 65 -16.10 0.13 -6.76
CA GLN A 65 -16.95 -1.00 -6.33
C GLN A 65 -16.32 -2.36 -6.56
N ASP A 66 -15.32 -2.45 -7.44
CA ASP A 66 -14.69 -3.71 -7.81
C ASP A 66 -13.19 -3.50 -8.12
N PHE A 67 -12.50 -4.60 -8.45
CA PHE A 67 -11.11 -4.64 -8.86
C PHE A 67 -10.86 -3.74 -10.07
N LEU A 68 -9.82 -2.92 -9.98
CA LEU A 68 -9.42 -2.00 -11.05
C LEU A 68 -8.36 -2.67 -11.95
N GLU A 69 -8.82 -3.43 -12.94
CA GLU A 69 -7.95 -4.11 -13.90
C GLU A 69 -7.21 -3.14 -14.82
N LYS A 70 -7.80 -1.98 -15.11
CA LYS A 70 -7.28 -1.00 -16.09
C LYS A 70 -7.11 0.37 -15.44
N GLY A 71 -6.30 1.21 -16.07
CA GLY A 71 -6.10 2.59 -15.63
C GLY A 71 -4.95 2.79 -14.65
N ASN A 72 -4.20 1.72 -14.33
CA ASN A 72 -2.93 1.80 -13.60
C ASN A 72 -1.79 2.13 -14.59
N SER A 73 -0.74 2.79 -14.11
CA SER A 73 0.28 3.39 -15.00
C SER A 73 1.24 2.41 -15.67
N ASP A 74 1.43 1.20 -15.11
CA ASP A 74 2.25 0.15 -15.73
C ASP A 74 1.63 -0.40 -17.01
N GLN A 75 0.32 -0.36 -17.05
CA GLN A 75 -0.48 -0.64 -18.22
C GLN A 75 -0.89 0.71 -18.82
N LEU A 76 0.09 1.53 -19.22
CA LEU A 76 -0.24 2.74 -19.98
C LEU A 76 -1.26 2.31 -21.01
N PRO A 77 -2.51 2.79 -20.93
CA PRO A 77 -3.47 2.52 -21.99
C PRO A 77 -2.74 2.84 -23.29
N ARG A 78 -2.87 2.02 -24.31
CA ARG A 78 -2.19 2.28 -25.60
C ARG A 78 -2.49 3.67 -26.16
N ASP A 79 -3.44 4.37 -25.54
CA ASP A 79 -3.85 5.76 -25.79
C ASP A 79 -3.27 6.79 -24.81
N GLY A 80 -2.37 6.37 -23.89
CA GLY A 80 -1.67 7.27 -22.96
C GLY A 80 -2.51 7.90 -21.85
N ARG A 81 -3.65 7.30 -21.51
CA ARG A 81 -4.54 7.85 -20.47
C ARG A 81 -4.52 6.97 -19.22
N SER A 82 -3.79 7.39 -18.20
CA SER A 82 -3.98 6.91 -16.84
C SER A 82 -5.26 7.51 -16.22
N VAL A 83 -5.90 6.78 -15.34
CA VAL A 83 -7.15 7.18 -14.70
C VAL A 83 -6.91 7.42 -13.21
N GLN A 84 -7.28 8.59 -12.72
CA GLN A 84 -7.29 8.89 -11.29
C GLN A 84 -8.69 8.59 -10.73
N PHE A 85 -8.91 7.36 -10.27
CA PHE A 85 -10.24 6.95 -9.80
C PHE A 85 -10.69 7.70 -8.55
N MET A 86 -9.76 8.21 -7.75
CA MET A 86 -10.05 8.96 -6.52
C MET A 86 -10.06 10.48 -6.72
N LYS A 87 -10.07 10.97 -7.96
CA LYS A 87 -10.09 12.42 -8.24
C LYS A 87 -11.34 13.08 -7.64
N GLY A 88 -11.12 14.04 -6.75
CA GLY A 88 -12.18 14.77 -6.06
C GLY A 88 -12.70 14.09 -4.78
N ALA A 89 -12.22 12.90 -4.44
CA ALA A 89 -12.47 12.31 -3.14
C ALA A 89 -11.70 13.04 -2.03
N SER A 90 -12.24 13.02 -0.82
CA SER A 90 -11.54 13.48 0.38
C SER A 90 -10.93 12.27 1.10
N SER A 91 -9.71 12.41 1.60
CA SER A 91 -9.01 11.38 2.34
C SER A 91 -8.55 11.88 3.71
N TYR A 92 -8.31 10.95 4.65
CA TYR A 92 -7.69 11.30 5.93
C TYR A 92 -6.27 11.85 5.74
N VAL A 93 -5.57 11.43 4.69
CA VAL A 93 -4.22 11.89 4.38
C VAL A 93 -4.20 13.38 4.04
N GLN A 94 -5.17 13.85 3.25
CA GLN A 94 -5.33 15.29 2.97
C GLN A 94 -5.58 16.10 4.24
N VAL A 95 -6.34 15.55 5.19
CA VAL A 95 -6.55 16.19 6.49
C VAL A 95 -5.25 16.28 7.28
N MET A 96 -4.46 15.22 7.29
CA MET A 96 -3.13 15.20 7.96
C MET A 96 -2.17 16.19 7.30
N ALA A 97 -2.04 16.17 5.98
CA ALA A 97 -1.20 17.10 5.22
C ALA A 97 -1.60 18.57 5.48
N ALA A 98 -2.89 18.88 5.47
CA ALA A 98 -3.41 20.23 5.79
C ALA A 98 -3.12 20.66 7.25
N ASN A 99 -2.79 19.74 8.13
CA ASN A 99 -2.37 19.99 9.52
C ASN A 99 -0.86 19.85 9.75
N GLY A 100 -0.06 19.92 8.69
CA GLY A 100 1.40 20.01 8.76
C GLY A 100 2.11 18.66 8.87
N TYR A 101 1.44 17.54 8.59
CA TYR A 101 2.08 16.24 8.51
C TYR A 101 2.77 16.05 7.17
N GLU A 102 3.98 15.47 7.18
CA GLU A 102 4.60 14.87 6.02
C GLU A 102 3.93 13.53 5.74
N CYS A 103 3.38 13.34 4.54
CA CYS A 103 2.55 12.18 4.24
C CYS A 103 3.17 11.31 3.15
N GLY A 104 3.51 10.05 3.50
CA GLY A 104 4.17 9.11 2.60
C GLY A 104 3.36 7.87 2.27
N LEU A 105 3.58 7.34 1.05
CA LEU A 105 3.15 6.02 0.63
C LEU A 105 4.32 5.27 0.00
N SER A 106 4.62 4.09 0.55
CA SER A 106 5.52 3.11 -0.05
C SER A 106 4.74 1.83 -0.37
N GLY A 107 4.77 1.38 -1.63
CA GLY A 107 4.18 0.11 -2.06
C GLY A 107 2.91 0.23 -2.90
N LYS A 108 1.96 -0.68 -2.73
CA LYS A 108 0.79 -0.82 -3.61
C LYS A 108 -0.19 0.35 -3.48
N TRP A 109 -0.41 1.07 -4.59
CA TRP A 109 -1.47 2.09 -4.72
C TRP A 109 -2.80 1.48 -5.18
N HIS A 110 -2.85 0.96 -6.38
CA HIS A 110 -3.98 0.26 -7.01
C HIS A 110 -5.31 1.04 -7.04
N LEU A 111 -5.22 2.36 -7.16
CA LEU A 111 -6.37 3.25 -7.36
C LEU A 111 -6.21 4.14 -8.60
N GLY A 112 -5.58 3.56 -9.63
CA GLY A 112 -5.33 4.18 -10.92
C GLY A 112 -3.92 4.71 -11.06
N ASP A 113 -3.78 5.90 -11.64
CA ASP A 113 -2.49 6.51 -11.98
C ASP A 113 -1.47 6.45 -10.83
N SER A 114 -0.39 5.69 -11.04
CA SER A 114 0.72 5.55 -10.09
C SER A 114 1.85 6.54 -10.33
N ALA A 115 1.82 7.30 -11.45
CA ALA A 115 2.93 8.16 -11.83
C ALA A 115 3.05 9.42 -10.97
N ALA A 116 1.99 9.83 -10.28
CA ALA A 116 2.01 11.05 -9.48
C ALA A 116 1.33 10.85 -8.12
N PRO A 117 1.83 11.53 -7.07
CA PRO A 117 1.20 11.54 -5.76
C PRO A 117 -0.26 12.01 -5.83
N GLN A 118 -1.11 11.41 -5.01
CA GLN A 118 -2.53 11.71 -4.96
C GLN A 118 -3.01 11.82 -3.51
N LEU A 119 -4.17 12.41 -3.29
CA LEU A 119 -4.89 12.44 -2.02
C LEU A 119 -4.09 12.98 -0.82
N GLY A 120 -3.09 13.85 -1.06
CA GLY A 120 -2.31 14.49 -0.02
C GLY A 120 -1.03 13.77 0.36
N PHE A 121 -0.63 12.74 -0.36
CA PHE A 121 0.71 12.15 -0.25
C PHE A 121 1.74 13.05 -0.94
N ASP A 122 2.90 13.21 -0.32
CA ASP A 122 4.08 13.91 -0.85
C ASP A 122 5.21 12.92 -1.18
N PHE A 123 5.60 12.06 -0.22
CA PHE A 123 6.51 10.95 -0.51
C PHE A 123 5.74 9.85 -1.24
N TRP A 124 6.25 9.46 -2.40
CA TRP A 124 5.56 8.56 -3.32
C TRP A 124 6.51 7.57 -3.96
N ASN A 125 6.52 6.34 -3.46
CA ASN A 125 7.24 5.23 -4.04
C ASN A 125 6.29 4.04 -4.16
N VAL A 126 5.68 3.86 -5.34
CA VAL A 126 4.56 2.95 -5.46
C VAL A 126 4.71 1.96 -6.59
N HIS A 127 4.11 0.78 -6.40
CA HIS A 127 3.97 -0.23 -7.43
C HIS A 127 3.10 0.28 -8.58
N GLY A 128 3.55 0.08 -9.82
CA GLY A 128 2.88 0.57 -11.02
C GLY A 128 1.56 -0.12 -11.31
N ALA A 129 1.40 -1.36 -10.80
CA ALA A 129 0.20 -2.19 -10.97
C ALA A 129 -0.52 -2.50 -9.66
N GLY A 130 -1.58 -3.28 -9.77
CA GLY A 130 -2.31 -3.83 -8.63
C GLY A 130 -1.65 -5.04 -7.97
N GLY A 131 -0.53 -5.51 -8.48
CA GLY A 131 0.24 -6.69 -8.10
C GLY A 131 0.95 -7.22 -9.33
N GLY A 132 1.71 -8.28 -9.20
CA GLY A 132 2.50 -8.87 -10.28
C GLY A 132 3.72 -9.59 -9.74
N ASP A 133 4.74 -9.73 -10.57
CA ASP A 133 5.99 -10.36 -10.20
C ASP A 133 6.64 -9.67 -9.00
N TYR A 134 7.21 -10.48 -8.12
CA TYR A 134 7.90 -9.99 -6.91
C TYR A 134 9.33 -9.55 -7.19
N ASN A 135 9.90 -9.97 -8.31
CA ASN A 135 11.21 -9.52 -8.79
C ASN A 135 11.01 -8.63 -10.01
N ASP A 136 11.87 -7.65 -10.18
CA ASP A 136 11.78 -6.69 -11.28
C ASP A 136 10.41 -5.99 -11.39
N ALA A 137 9.77 -5.73 -10.26
CA ALA A 137 8.46 -5.13 -10.20
C ALA A 137 8.47 -3.68 -10.74
N PRO A 138 7.46 -3.26 -11.53
CA PRO A 138 7.38 -1.87 -11.98
C PRO A 138 7.08 -0.95 -10.80
N MET A 139 7.97 -0.02 -10.50
CA MET A 139 7.83 0.96 -9.43
C MET A 139 7.86 2.38 -9.98
N PHE A 140 7.13 3.27 -9.34
CA PHE A 140 7.15 4.70 -9.62
C PHE A 140 7.72 5.47 -8.44
N THR A 141 8.67 6.35 -8.72
CA THR A 141 9.14 7.37 -7.78
C THR A 141 9.29 8.69 -8.54
N ASP A 142 8.87 9.80 -7.96
CA ASP A 142 8.96 11.14 -8.54
C ASP A 142 8.49 11.23 -10.02
N GLY A 143 7.42 10.51 -10.32
CA GLY A 143 6.83 10.47 -11.67
C GLY A 143 7.57 9.58 -12.68
N SER A 144 8.62 8.90 -12.26
CA SER A 144 9.46 8.06 -13.13
C SER A 144 9.22 6.58 -12.86
N LEU A 145 8.94 5.82 -13.92
CA LEU A 145 8.89 4.36 -13.88
C LEU A 145 10.31 3.80 -13.82
N TYR A 146 10.56 2.86 -12.92
CA TYR A 146 11.81 2.11 -12.84
C TYR A 146 11.55 0.66 -12.43
N TYR A 147 12.52 -0.19 -12.63
CA TYR A 147 12.49 -1.60 -12.26
C TYR A 147 13.65 -1.87 -11.30
N PRO A 148 13.40 -1.90 -9.98
CA PRO A 148 14.45 -2.16 -9.01
C PRO A 148 14.93 -3.60 -9.08
N ASP A 149 16.24 -3.83 -8.96
CA ASP A 149 16.76 -5.17 -8.72
C ASP A 149 16.28 -5.68 -7.34
N GLY A 150 15.82 -6.93 -7.30
CA GLY A 150 15.51 -7.61 -6.04
C GLY A 150 14.02 -7.79 -5.74
N TYR A 151 13.75 -8.26 -4.54
CA TYR A 151 12.44 -8.63 -4.06
C TYR A 151 11.61 -7.39 -3.68
N VAL A 152 10.45 -7.20 -4.28
CA VAL A 152 9.67 -5.95 -4.14
C VAL A 152 9.26 -5.65 -2.71
N THR A 153 9.09 -6.68 -1.86
CA THR A 153 8.79 -6.48 -0.43
C THR A 153 9.94 -5.78 0.28
N ASP A 154 11.19 -6.14 -0.05
CA ASP A 154 12.38 -5.48 0.50
C ASP A 154 12.51 -4.06 -0.05
N VAL A 155 12.30 -3.87 -1.34
CA VAL A 155 12.30 -2.54 -1.98
C VAL A 155 11.30 -1.60 -1.32
N ILE A 156 10.06 -2.04 -1.08
CA ILE A 156 9.03 -1.27 -0.37
C ILE A 156 9.48 -0.94 1.05
N THR A 157 10.11 -1.90 1.74
CA THR A 157 10.61 -1.74 3.09
C THR A 157 11.76 -0.73 3.16
N ASP A 158 12.73 -0.83 2.25
CA ASP A 158 13.89 0.06 2.19
C ASP A 158 13.48 1.52 1.95
N HIS A 159 12.53 1.76 1.05
CA HIS A 159 11.97 3.10 0.85
C HIS A 159 11.23 3.62 2.09
N ALA A 160 10.49 2.75 2.78
CA ALA A 160 9.81 3.12 4.02
C ALA A 160 10.82 3.45 5.15
N ILE A 161 11.92 2.70 5.26
CA ILE A 161 13.00 2.96 6.21
C ILE A 161 13.69 4.29 5.88
N GLY A 162 14.04 4.54 4.62
CA GLY A 162 14.64 5.81 4.19
C GLY A 162 13.76 7.00 4.56
N PHE A 163 12.46 6.94 4.32
CA PHE A 163 11.52 7.97 4.77
C PHE A 163 11.57 8.17 6.29
N LEU A 164 11.58 7.09 7.08
CA LEU A 164 11.62 7.17 8.54
C LEU A 164 12.96 7.75 9.05
N GLU A 165 14.07 7.45 8.39
CA GLU A 165 15.38 8.01 8.71
C GLU A 165 15.39 9.52 8.45
N ASP A 166 14.86 9.98 7.32
CA ASP A 166 14.74 11.40 7.00
C ASP A 166 13.84 12.12 8.03
N GLN A 167 12.70 11.51 8.39
CA GLN A 167 11.81 12.08 9.40
C GLN A 167 12.39 12.09 10.82
N SER A 168 13.31 11.17 11.13
CA SER A 168 13.97 11.13 12.44
C SER A 168 14.83 12.37 12.71
N ALA A 169 15.24 13.09 11.69
CA ALA A 169 15.99 14.33 11.77
C ALA A 169 15.09 15.59 11.73
N SER A 170 13.78 15.42 11.65
CA SER A 170 12.79 16.49 11.54
C SER A 170 11.90 16.55 12.77
N ASP A 171 11.50 17.77 13.16
CA ASP A 171 10.45 18.00 14.18
C ASP A 171 9.03 17.93 13.58
N GLN A 172 8.91 17.74 12.26
CA GLN A 172 7.62 17.69 11.57
C GLN A 172 6.95 16.33 11.84
N PRO A 173 5.67 16.31 12.23
CA PRO A 173 4.96 15.05 12.36
C PRO A 173 4.76 14.39 10.99
N PHE A 174 4.73 13.07 10.96
CA PHE A 174 4.54 12.34 9.72
C PHE A 174 3.43 11.30 9.77
N SER A 175 2.95 10.93 8.60
CA SER A 175 2.02 9.82 8.35
C SER A 175 2.56 8.96 7.21
N LEU A 176 3.14 7.82 7.52
CA LEU A 176 3.64 6.88 6.52
C LEU A 176 2.70 5.68 6.37
N ASN A 177 2.31 5.42 5.14
CA ASN A 177 1.59 4.23 4.71
C ASN A 177 2.55 3.29 3.99
N VAL A 178 2.68 2.05 4.47
CA VAL A 178 3.47 0.99 3.85
C VAL A 178 2.51 -0.10 3.40
N HIS A 179 2.30 -0.19 2.10
CA HIS A 179 1.33 -1.09 1.51
C HIS A 179 2.04 -2.19 0.72
N TYR A 180 2.25 -3.34 1.36
CA TYR A 180 2.87 -4.49 0.71
C TYR A 180 1.96 -5.10 -0.36
N THR A 181 2.56 -5.72 -1.37
CA THR A 181 1.88 -6.65 -2.26
C THR A 181 1.78 -8.03 -1.63
N ALA A 182 2.74 -8.41 -0.78
CA ALA A 182 2.76 -9.69 -0.08
C ALA A 182 1.61 -9.81 0.96
N PRO A 183 1.06 -11.04 1.13
CA PRO A 183 1.34 -12.30 0.45
C PRO A 183 0.43 -12.61 -0.76
N HIS A 184 -0.02 -11.60 -1.50
CA HIS A 184 -0.82 -11.76 -2.73
C HIS A 184 -0.07 -12.64 -3.77
N SER A 185 -0.80 -13.29 -4.67
CA SER A 185 -0.21 -14.01 -5.82
C SER A 185 0.66 -13.07 -6.69
N PRO A 186 1.61 -13.61 -7.49
CA PRO A 186 1.87 -15.02 -7.78
C PRO A 186 2.65 -15.76 -6.68
N TRP A 187 2.42 -17.09 -6.55
CA TRP A 187 3.10 -17.97 -5.59
C TRP A 187 3.97 -19.01 -6.29
N GLU A 188 4.42 -18.72 -7.50
CA GLU A 188 5.23 -19.60 -8.32
C GLU A 188 6.68 -19.64 -7.83
N GLU A 189 7.40 -20.69 -8.24
CA GLU A 189 8.82 -20.82 -7.92
C GLU A 189 9.61 -19.63 -8.47
N GLY A 190 10.50 -19.07 -7.63
CA GLY A 190 11.29 -17.87 -7.98
C GLY A 190 10.61 -16.53 -7.68
N GLN A 191 9.36 -16.53 -7.22
CA GLN A 191 8.66 -15.30 -6.80
C GLN A 191 8.83 -15.00 -5.30
N HIS A 192 9.47 -15.91 -4.56
CA HIS A 192 9.69 -15.78 -3.11
C HIS A 192 11.14 -16.06 -2.76
N PRO A 193 11.68 -15.48 -1.68
CA PRO A 193 13.00 -15.78 -1.16
C PRO A 193 13.19 -17.25 -0.79
#